data_c84966db60e66ddbe029a046e1a97cbb
#
_entry.id   c84966db60e66ddbe029a046e1a97cbb
#
_cell.length_a   1.000
_cell.length_b   1.000
_cell.length_c   1.000
_cell.angle_alpha   90.00
_cell.angle_beta   90.00
_cell.angle_gamma   90.00
#
_symmetry.space_group_name_H-M   'P 1'
#
loop_
_entity.id
_entity.type
_entity.pdbx_description
1 polymer ?
#
loop_
_entity_poly.entity_id
_entity_poly.type
_entity_poly.pdbx_seq_one_letter_code
_entity_poly.pdbx_strand_id
1 'polypeptide(L)'
;MRRQAPQPASIDPGIYGHQVRVSLDNRLAILVTCGHDPAAGGKPEEPGALKVFDYRNGLLTNEISVAPNGGYGFGPRHLDFHPTRPWVYVSLERQNKLDMFEITDHALSPAPIFRKETLPEPGNIRGRQAAGTIHVHPNGRFVYAVNRSSAMVEVAGRRVFAGGENTLAVYEIGAATGEPVPIQHIDTHGIHCRTFHIDPSGRMLVAAHIMAMPVRDAGASRTVPASLAVFRIGDDGKLDYARKYDVDVGNKTMFWMGMVGV
;
A
#
# COMPACT_ATOMS: atom_id res chain seq x y z
N MET A 1 -33.74 -28.20 -5.20
CA MET A 1 -33.92 -26.71 -5.17
C MET A 1 -32.80 -26.13 -4.34
N ARG A 2 -31.85 -25.40 -4.93
CA ARG A 2 -30.89 -24.60 -4.16
C ARG A 2 -31.65 -23.42 -3.55
N ARG A 3 -31.71 -23.35 -2.23
CA ARG A 3 -32.22 -22.17 -1.54
C ARG A 3 -31.34 -20.99 -1.95
N GLN A 4 -31.92 -19.99 -2.60
CA GLN A 4 -31.25 -18.73 -2.87
C GLN A 4 -30.94 -18.13 -1.50
N ALA A 5 -29.66 -17.87 -1.20
CA ALA A 5 -29.28 -17.19 0.01
C ALA A 5 -29.99 -15.82 0.03
N PRO A 6 -30.48 -15.36 1.19
CA PRO A 6 -31.07 -14.04 1.28
C PRO A 6 -30.07 -13.01 0.77
N GLN A 7 -30.50 -12.16 -0.15
CA GLN A 7 -29.67 -11.04 -0.62
C GLN A 7 -29.34 -10.17 0.61
N PRO A 8 -28.07 -9.84 0.87
CA PRO A 8 -27.75 -8.93 1.96
C PRO A 8 -28.44 -7.59 1.70
N ALA A 9 -28.83 -6.92 2.75
CA ALA A 9 -29.14 -5.50 2.71
C ALA A 9 -27.97 -4.75 2.05
N SER A 10 -28.23 -3.61 1.42
CA SER A 10 -27.17 -2.80 0.83
C SER A 10 -26.12 -2.48 1.89
N ILE A 11 -24.85 -2.65 1.55
CA ILE A 11 -23.71 -2.22 2.40
C ILE A 11 -23.33 -0.79 2.00
N ASP A 12 -22.79 -0.03 2.95
CA ASP A 12 -22.12 1.25 2.67
C ASP A 12 -20.68 0.97 2.20
N PRO A 13 -20.35 1.16 0.92
CA PRO A 13 -19.00 0.90 0.42
C PRO A 13 -18.00 2.00 0.80
N GLY A 14 -18.43 3.08 1.48
CA GLY A 14 -17.61 4.25 1.75
C GLY A 14 -17.25 5.03 0.48
N ILE A 15 -16.24 5.91 0.60
CA ILE A 15 -15.81 6.81 -0.47
C ILE A 15 -14.49 6.33 -1.05
N TYR A 16 -14.44 6.10 -2.34
CA TYR A 16 -13.28 5.65 -3.08
C TYR A 16 -12.69 4.33 -2.54
N GLY A 17 -13.49 3.25 -2.68
CA GLY A 17 -13.06 1.88 -2.35
C GLY A 17 -11.81 1.50 -3.14
N HIS A 18 -10.75 1.05 -2.44
CA HIS A 18 -9.45 0.81 -3.05
C HIS A 18 -9.01 -0.66 -2.98
N GLN A 19 -9.23 -1.31 -1.86
CA GLN A 19 -8.86 -2.70 -1.66
C GLN A 19 -9.87 -3.40 -0.75
N VAL A 20 -10.17 -4.66 -1.05
CA VAL A 20 -10.87 -5.55 -0.12
C VAL A 20 -9.97 -6.74 0.21
N ARG A 21 -9.89 -7.09 1.49
CA ARG A 21 -9.17 -8.27 1.96
C ARG A 21 -10.03 -9.04 2.94
N VAL A 22 -9.93 -10.36 2.88
CA VAL A 22 -10.56 -11.28 3.83
C VAL A 22 -9.48 -11.78 4.79
N SER A 23 -9.79 -11.83 6.07
CA SER A 23 -8.89 -12.37 7.10
C SER A 23 -8.57 -13.83 6.83
N LEU A 24 -7.42 -14.30 7.32
CA LEU A 24 -6.94 -15.67 7.05
C LEU A 24 -7.87 -16.76 7.62
N ASP A 25 -8.62 -16.44 8.68
CA ASP A 25 -9.61 -17.33 9.27
C ASP A 25 -10.99 -17.27 8.57
N ASN A 26 -11.11 -16.47 7.51
CA ASN A 26 -12.34 -16.21 6.76
C ASN A 26 -13.51 -15.69 7.60
N ARG A 27 -13.24 -14.91 8.64
CA ARG A 27 -14.29 -14.35 9.52
C ARG A 27 -14.54 -12.87 9.31
N LEU A 28 -13.55 -12.13 8.82
CA LEU A 28 -13.66 -10.70 8.55
C LEU A 28 -13.38 -10.41 7.08
N ALA A 29 -14.11 -9.46 6.53
CA ALA A 29 -13.73 -8.78 5.31
C ALA A 29 -13.52 -7.29 5.62
N ILE A 30 -12.44 -6.71 5.14
CA ILE A 30 -12.14 -5.29 5.32
C ILE A 30 -12.04 -4.63 3.95
N LEU A 31 -12.91 -3.67 3.71
CA LEU A 31 -12.86 -2.79 2.55
C LEU A 31 -12.15 -1.49 2.96
N VAL A 32 -11.06 -1.21 2.29
CA VAL A 32 -10.29 0.04 2.47
C VAL A 32 -10.88 1.10 1.56
N THR A 33 -11.27 2.24 2.13
CA THR A 33 -11.79 3.38 1.39
C THR A 33 -10.93 4.61 1.64
N CYS A 34 -10.32 5.14 0.58
CA CYS A 34 -9.32 6.20 0.71
C CYS A 34 -9.91 7.58 1.05
N GLY A 35 -11.20 7.82 0.77
CA GLY A 35 -11.71 9.17 0.70
C GLY A 35 -11.07 9.98 -0.43
N HIS A 36 -11.28 11.28 -0.48
CA HIS A 36 -10.64 12.17 -1.43
C HIS A 36 -9.95 13.35 -0.72
N ASP A 37 -8.81 13.77 -1.25
CA ASP A 37 -8.17 15.01 -0.82
C ASP A 37 -9.02 16.24 -1.19
N PRO A 38 -8.85 17.36 -0.48
CA PRO A 38 -9.37 18.62 -0.94
C PRO A 38 -8.88 18.90 -2.36
N ALA A 39 -9.79 19.05 -3.30
CA ALA A 39 -9.43 19.28 -4.69
C ALA A 39 -9.09 20.74 -4.97
N ALA A 40 -8.21 20.98 -5.94
CA ALA A 40 -8.07 22.29 -6.55
C ALA A 40 -9.46 22.75 -7.05
N GLY A 41 -9.91 23.93 -6.63
CA GLY A 41 -11.25 24.44 -6.92
C GLY A 41 -12.21 24.40 -5.70
N GLY A 42 -11.70 24.07 -4.50
CA GLY A 42 -12.41 24.23 -3.24
C GLY A 42 -13.36 23.09 -2.87
N LYS A 43 -13.26 21.92 -3.51
CA LYS A 43 -13.98 20.75 -3.02
C LYS A 43 -13.40 20.32 -1.67
N PRO A 44 -14.25 20.13 -0.63
CA PRO A 44 -13.79 19.69 0.68
C PRO A 44 -13.19 18.29 0.63
N GLU A 45 -12.37 17.99 1.62
CA GLU A 45 -11.91 16.62 1.85
C GLU A 45 -13.12 15.71 2.11
N GLU A 46 -13.05 14.48 1.56
CA GLU A 46 -13.99 13.42 1.88
C GLU A 46 -13.29 12.33 2.72
N PRO A 47 -13.98 11.79 3.75
CA PRO A 47 -13.34 10.92 4.73
C PRO A 47 -13.00 9.54 4.18
N GLY A 48 -11.85 9.01 4.62
CA GLY A 48 -11.46 7.62 4.42
C GLY A 48 -11.88 6.74 5.59
N ALA A 49 -11.97 5.42 5.37
CA ALA A 49 -12.31 4.45 6.41
C ALA A 49 -11.79 3.04 6.11
N LEU A 50 -11.72 2.23 7.16
CA LEU A 50 -11.69 0.77 7.05
C LEU A 50 -13.11 0.27 7.36
N LYS A 51 -13.80 -0.23 6.34
CA LYS A 51 -15.14 -0.82 6.48
C LYS A 51 -14.96 -2.30 6.81
N VAL A 52 -15.25 -2.66 8.05
CA VAL A 52 -15.07 -4.01 8.59
C VAL A 52 -16.42 -4.72 8.61
N PHE A 53 -16.46 -5.92 8.07
CA PHE A 53 -17.66 -6.76 8.01
C PHE A 53 -17.37 -8.13 8.60
N ASP A 54 -18.33 -8.69 9.31
CA ASP A 54 -18.36 -10.13 9.52
C ASP A 54 -18.55 -10.83 8.17
N TYR A 55 -17.69 -11.80 7.89
CA TYR A 55 -17.75 -12.59 6.67
C TYR A 55 -18.10 -14.06 7.00
N ARG A 56 -19.19 -14.55 6.43
CA ARG A 56 -19.60 -15.95 6.59
C ARG A 56 -20.30 -16.45 5.33
N ASN A 57 -19.77 -17.50 4.73
CA ASN A 57 -20.39 -18.18 3.59
C ASN A 57 -20.74 -17.25 2.41
N GLY A 58 -19.90 -16.28 2.11
CA GLY A 58 -20.12 -15.31 1.04
C GLY A 58 -21.02 -14.12 1.43
N LEU A 59 -21.48 -14.04 2.67
CA LEU A 59 -22.27 -12.93 3.18
C LEU A 59 -21.43 -11.97 4.01
N LEU A 60 -21.66 -10.68 3.85
CA LEU A 60 -21.13 -9.60 4.66
C LEU A 60 -22.24 -9.08 5.57
N THR A 61 -21.97 -8.98 6.88
CA THR A 61 -22.91 -8.50 7.89
C THR A 61 -22.18 -7.65 8.93
N ASN A 62 -22.91 -7.00 9.82
CA ASN A 62 -22.35 -6.27 10.97
C ASN A 62 -21.27 -5.27 10.60
N GLU A 63 -21.60 -4.34 9.68
CA GLU A 63 -20.65 -3.31 9.26
C GLU A 63 -20.23 -2.40 10.42
N ILE A 64 -18.91 -2.29 10.63
CA ILE A 64 -18.27 -1.33 11.52
C ILE A 64 -17.34 -0.45 10.71
N SER A 65 -17.49 0.85 10.81
CA SER A 65 -16.60 1.82 10.16
C SER A 65 -15.53 2.28 11.13
N VAL A 66 -14.27 1.90 10.89
CA VAL A 66 -13.11 2.41 11.64
C VAL A 66 -12.53 3.58 10.85
N ALA A 67 -12.72 4.79 11.39
CA ALA A 67 -12.38 6.05 10.75
C ALA A 67 -11.79 7.01 11.80
N PRO A 68 -10.50 6.86 12.17
CA PRO A 68 -9.85 7.78 13.10
C PRO A 68 -10.04 9.23 12.67
N ASN A 69 -10.32 10.11 13.63
CA ASN A 69 -10.65 11.53 13.39
C ASN A 69 -11.84 11.73 12.42
N GLY A 70 -12.85 10.83 12.47
CA GLY A 70 -13.98 10.87 11.54
C GLY A 70 -13.60 10.58 10.08
N GLY A 71 -12.40 10.03 9.83
CA GLY A 71 -11.87 9.71 8.53
C GLY A 71 -11.13 10.86 7.83
N TYR A 72 -11.14 12.06 8.41
CA TYR A 72 -10.42 13.19 7.88
C TYR A 72 -8.92 13.11 8.23
N GLY A 73 -8.05 13.38 7.27
CA GLY A 73 -6.62 13.12 7.39
C GLY A 73 -6.30 11.61 7.52
N PHE A 74 -7.26 10.72 7.25
CA PHE A 74 -7.10 9.28 7.24
C PHE A 74 -7.36 8.76 5.82
N GLY A 75 -6.30 8.59 5.05
CA GLY A 75 -6.35 8.11 3.67
C GLY A 75 -5.80 6.70 3.55
N PRO A 76 -6.47 5.67 4.12
CA PRO A 76 -5.98 4.30 4.04
C PRO A 76 -6.07 3.82 2.60
N ARG A 77 -5.04 3.08 2.15
CA ARG A 77 -4.96 2.65 0.76
C ARG A 77 -4.91 1.14 0.59
N HIS A 78 -3.99 0.50 1.27
CA HIS A 78 -3.84 -0.96 1.31
C HIS A 78 -3.67 -1.44 2.73
N LEU A 79 -4.07 -2.70 2.96
CA LEU A 79 -3.79 -3.39 4.19
C LEU A 79 -3.24 -4.79 3.91
N ASP A 80 -2.57 -5.35 4.91
CA ASP A 80 -2.27 -6.77 4.96
C ASP A 80 -2.39 -7.30 6.40
N PHE A 81 -2.78 -8.56 6.51
CA PHE A 81 -2.91 -9.25 7.80
C PHE A 81 -1.59 -9.90 8.18
N HIS A 82 -1.29 -9.88 9.48
CA HIS A 82 -0.24 -10.73 10.00
C HIS A 82 -0.66 -12.21 9.89
N PRO A 83 0.23 -13.12 9.45
CA PRO A 83 -0.16 -14.51 9.13
C PRO A 83 -0.67 -15.32 10.32
N THR A 84 -0.29 -14.98 11.56
CA THR A 84 -0.61 -15.79 12.76
C THR A 84 -1.04 -14.97 13.99
N ARG A 85 -0.99 -13.65 13.91
CA ARG A 85 -1.36 -12.75 15.02
C ARG A 85 -2.56 -11.88 14.61
N PRO A 86 -3.33 -11.37 15.57
CA PRO A 86 -4.49 -10.53 15.28
C PRO A 86 -4.11 -9.09 14.91
N TRP A 87 -3.14 -8.92 14.02
CA TRP A 87 -2.61 -7.62 13.65
C TRP A 87 -2.85 -7.32 12.17
N VAL A 88 -3.22 -6.08 11.90
CA VAL A 88 -3.45 -5.55 10.56
C VAL A 88 -2.57 -4.33 10.33
N TYR A 89 -1.81 -4.33 9.26
CA TYR A 89 -0.96 -3.22 8.85
C TYR A 89 -1.60 -2.50 7.68
N VAL A 90 -1.68 -1.17 7.77
CA VAL A 90 -2.39 -0.32 6.82
C VAL A 90 -1.47 0.79 6.32
N SER A 91 -1.31 0.93 5.02
CA SER A 91 -0.62 2.08 4.44
C SER A 91 -1.57 3.26 4.27
N LEU A 92 -1.16 4.44 4.72
CA LEU A 92 -1.88 5.70 4.56
C LEU A 92 -1.25 6.48 3.41
N GLU A 93 -1.96 6.55 2.28
CA GLU A 93 -1.41 7.06 1.02
C GLU A 93 -0.90 8.49 1.14
N ARG A 94 -1.74 9.38 1.64
CA ARG A 94 -1.49 10.83 1.67
C ARG A 94 -0.56 11.24 2.81
N GLN A 95 -0.62 10.51 3.90
CA GLN A 95 0.14 10.80 5.12
C GLN A 95 1.55 10.21 5.08
N ASN A 96 1.85 9.33 4.10
CA ASN A 96 3.10 8.58 4.03
C ASN A 96 3.40 7.85 5.34
N LYS A 97 2.38 7.15 5.86
CA LYS A 97 2.46 6.45 7.14
C LYS A 97 2.03 4.99 7.01
N LEU A 98 2.48 4.22 7.97
CA LEU A 98 2.05 2.87 8.25
C LEU A 98 1.38 2.85 9.62
N ASP A 99 0.12 2.46 9.66
CA ASP A 99 -0.65 2.22 10.87
C ASP A 99 -0.78 0.73 11.15
N MET A 100 -0.72 0.33 12.40
CA MET A 100 -1.00 -1.03 12.87
C MET A 100 -2.24 -1.00 13.75
N PHE A 101 -3.19 -1.88 13.44
CA PHE A 101 -4.42 -2.10 14.19
C PHE A 101 -4.43 -3.51 14.77
N GLU A 102 -5.13 -3.70 15.88
CA GLU A 102 -5.36 -5.00 16.48
C GLU A 102 -6.80 -5.46 16.22
N ILE A 103 -6.97 -6.76 16.01
CA ILE A 103 -8.27 -7.41 15.92
C ILE A 103 -8.60 -8.03 17.29
N THR A 104 -9.70 -7.60 17.90
CA THR A 104 -10.22 -8.17 19.14
C THR A 104 -11.71 -8.42 18.96
N ASP A 105 -12.18 -9.63 19.28
CA ASP A 105 -13.59 -10.02 19.18
C ASP A 105 -14.24 -9.66 17.81
N HIS A 106 -13.54 -9.96 16.72
CA HIS A 106 -13.97 -9.68 15.34
C HIS A 106 -14.12 -8.17 15.00
N ALA A 107 -13.50 -7.28 15.76
CA ALA A 107 -13.44 -5.86 15.47
C ALA A 107 -12.00 -5.36 15.41
N LEU A 108 -11.74 -4.35 14.59
CA LEU A 108 -10.49 -3.59 14.64
C LEU A 108 -10.53 -2.61 15.82
N SER A 109 -9.37 -2.38 16.43
CA SER A 109 -9.19 -1.26 17.34
C SER A 109 -9.68 0.05 16.70
N PRO A 110 -10.36 0.95 17.44
CA PRO A 110 -10.93 2.17 16.86
C PRO A 110 -9.89 3.19 16.39
N ALA A 111 -8.65 3.02 16.84
CA ALA A 111 -7.48 3.81 16.45
C ALA A 111 -6.28 2.88 16.27
N PRO A 112 -5.25 3.31 15.51
CA PRO A 112 -4.04 2.52 15.39
C PRO A 112 -3.32 2.41 16.74
N ILE A 113 -2.80 1.20 17.02
CA ILE A 113 -1.94 0.94 18.19
C ILE A 113 -0.56 1.55 17.97
N PHE A 114 -0.04 1.44 16.75
CA PHE A 114 1.23 2.03 16.34
C PHE A 114 1.08 2.78 15.03
N ARG A 115 1.82 3.87 14.91
CA ARG A 115 1.94 4.66 13.67
C ARG A 115 3.42 4.96 13.39
N LYS A 116 3.85 4.70 12.16
CA LYS A 116 5.24 4.92 11.71
C LYS A 116 5.29 5.72 10.42
N GLU A 117 6.37 6.45 10.23
CA GLU A 117 6.68 7.10 8.97
C GLU A 117 7.11 6.04 7.94
N THR A 118 6.72 6.21 6.67
CA THR A 118 7.22 5.34 5.59
C THR A 118 8.37 5.98 4.81
N LEU A 119 8.51 7.30 4.90
CA LEU A 119 9.62 8.03 4.27
C LEU A 119 10.86 8.04 5.16
N PRO A 120 12.08 7.88 4.62
CA PRO A 120 13.32 8.11 5.36
C PRO A 120 13.47 9.57 5.80
N GLU A 121 12.95 10.52 5.03
CA GLU A 121 12.96 11.96 5.31
C GLU A 121 11.53 12.53 5.41
N PRO A 122 10.77 12.24 6.47
CA PRO A 122 9.35 12.64 6.56
C PRO A 122 9.13 14.15 6.60
N GLY A 123 10.17 14.95 6.91
CA GLY A 123 10.12 16.41 6.83
C GLY A 123 10.36 16.99 5.44
N ASN A 124 10.73 16.16 4.44
CA ASN A 124 11.08 16.60 3.08
C ASN A 124 10.13 16.01 2.04
N ILE A 125 8.86 16.30 2.18
CA ILE A 125 7.81 15.76 1.30
C ILE A 125 7.87 16.47 -0.05
N ARG A 126 8.11 15.69 -1.11
CA ARG A 126 8.06 16.16 -2.50
C ARG A 126 6.65 16.13 -3.05
N GLY A 127 6.43 16.84 -4.14
CA GLY A 127 5.12 16.87 -4.81
C GLY A 127 4.64 15.46 -5.22
N ARG A 128 3.36 15.14 -4.93
CA ARG A 128 2.74 13.82 -5.18
C ARG A 128 3.50 12.65 -4.58
N GLN A 129 4.13 12.86 -3.43
CA GLN A 129 4.69 11.80 -2.62
C GLN A 129 3.56 11.03 -1.93
N ALA A 130 3.57 9.71 -2.04
CA ALA A 130 2.48 8.88 -1.54
C ALA A 130 2.99 7.50 -1.11
N ALA A 131 2.49 7.00 0.01
CA ALA A 131 2.63 5.60 0.35
C ALA A 131 1.80 4.73 -0.62
N GLY A 132 2.25 3.53 -0.86
CA GLY A 132 1.64 2.61 -1.82
C GLY A 132 1.18 1.30 -1.20
N THR A 133 1.49 0.21 -1.87
CA THR A 133 1.22 -1.16 -1.43
C THR A 133 1.97 -1.49 -0.13
N ILE A 134 1.37 -2.36 0.67
CA ILE A 134 1.94 -2.92 1.88
C ILE A 134 1.78 -4.44 1.85
N HIS A 135 2.80 -5.18 2.30
CA HIS A 135 2.73 -6.62 2.49
C HIS A 135 3.47 -7.05 3.75
N VAL A 136 2.86 -7.96 4.49
CA VAL A 136 3.52 -8.69 5.58
C VAL A 136 4.25 -9.89 4.98
N HIS A 137 5.48 -10.11 5.43
CA HIS A 137 6.24 -11.29 5.05
C HIS A 137 5.54 -12.58 5.48
N PRO A 138 5.57 -13.68 4.71
CA PRO A 138 4.90 -14.93 5.06
C PRO A 138 5.29 -15.51 6.42
N ASN A 139 6.51 -15.21 6.93
CA ASN A 139 6.95 -15.65 8.26
C ASN A 139 6.43 -14.78 9.41
N GLY A 140 5.74 -13.67 9.14
CA GLY A 140 5.21 -12.74 10.13
C GLY A 140 6.24 -11.85 10.85
N ARG A 141 7.52 -11.90 10.47
CA ARG A 141 8.56 -11.12 11.16
C ARG A 141 8.78 -9.72 10.58
N PHE A 142 8.34 -9.48 9.36
CA PHE A 142 8.62 -8.23 8.65
C PHE A 142 7.39 -7.70 7.93
N VAL A 143 7.33 -6.39 7.77
CA VAL A 143 6.35 -5.70 6.90
C VAL A 143 7.07 -4.72 6.00
N TYR A 144 6.62 -4.65 4.74
CA TYR A 144 7.18 -3.84 3.67
C TYR A 144 6.12 -2.86 3.19
N ALA A 145 6.51 -1.61 3.00
CA ALA A 145 5.66 -0.58 2.41
C ALA A 145 6.41 0.18 1.31
N VAL A 146 5.75 0.50 0.22
CA VAL A 146 6.37 1.25 -0.86
C VAL A 146 6.01 2.72 -0.78
N ASN A 147 7.01 3.58 -0.99
CA ASN A 147 6.86 5.01 -1.24
C ASN A 147 7.03 5.28 -2.73
N ARG A 148 6.23 6.20 -3.26
CA ARG A 148 6.26 6.56 -4.67
C ARG A 148 6.02 8.04 -4.86
N SER A 149 6.65 8.60 -5.88
CA SER A 149 6.36 9.94 -6.39
C SER A 149 6.18 9.89 -7.90
N SER A 150 5.31 10.75 -8.41
CA SER A 150 5.02 10.85 -9.85
C SER A 150 4.78 12.29 -10.29
N ALA A 151 5.17 13.27 -9.48
CA ALA A 151 5.02 14.67 -9.84
C ALA A 151 5.80 15.00 -11.10
N MET A 152 5.23 15.84 -11.94
CA MET A 152 5.86 16.33 -13.16
C MET A 152 6.03 17.84 -13.04
N VAL A 153 7.15 18.33 -13.54
CA VAL A 153 7.48 19.75 -13.65
C VAL A 153 7.84 20.08 -15.09
N GLU A 154 7.53 21.28 -15.50
CA GLU A 154 7.94 21.78 -16.82
C GLU A 154 9.33 22.44 -16.73
N VAL A 155 10.25 21.97 -17.55
CA VAL A 155 11.61 22.50 -17.66
C VAL A 155 11.94 22.69 -19.14
N ALA A 156 12.18 23.91 -19.55
CA ALA A 156 12.48 24.28 -20.94
C ALA A 156 11.45 23.73 -21.96
N GLY A 157 10.15 23.87 -21.64
CA GLY A 157 9.04 23.43 -22.49
C GLY A 157 8.81 21.90 -22.52
N ARG A 158 9.45 21.13 -21.63
CA ARG A 158 9.28 19.67 -21.51
C ARG A 158 8.82 19.29 -20.11
N ARG A 159 7.86 18.39 -20.06
CA ARG A 159 7.42 17.79 -18.77
C ARG A 159 8.37 16.66 -18.39
N VAL A 160 8.99 16.79 -17.21
CA VAL A 160 9.91 15.80 -16.65
C VAL A 160 9.54 15.50 -15.20
N PHE A 161 9.98 14.36 -14.70
CA PHE A 161 9.77 13.96 -13.31
C PHE A 161 10.38 15.00 -12.36
N ALA A 162 9.59 15.45 -11.40
CA ALA A 162 9.96 16.52 -10.46
C ALA A 162 10.83 16.03 -9.29
N GLY A 163 11.12 14.73 -9.22
CA GLY A 163 11.80 14.13 -8.09
C GLY A 163 10.83 13.61 -7.01
N GLY A 164 11.40 13.11 -5.95
CA GLY A 164 10.70 12.49 -4.83
C GLY A 164 11.16 11.05 -4.62
N GLU A 165 10.77 10.50 -3.49
CA GLU A 165 11.21 9.17 -3.08
C GLU A 165 10.42 8.07 -3.79
N ASN A 166 11.14 7.08 -4.27
CA ASN A 166 10.63 5.83 -4.79
C ASN A 166 11.38 4.71 -4.07
N THR A 167 10.98 4.43 -2.82
CA THR A 167 11.69 3.54 -1.89
C THR A 167 10.77 2.45 -1.37
N LEU A 168 11.38 1.35 -0.91
CA LEU A 168 10.75 0.36 -0.06
C LEU A 168 11.20 0.61 1.37
N ALA A 169 10.25 0.81 2.26
CA ALA A 169 10.47 0.85 3.71
C ALA A 169 10.26 -0.55 4.27
N VAL A 170 11.23 -1.03 5.02
CA VAL A 170 11.23 -2.35 5.66
C VAL A 170 11.18 -2.18 7.16
N TYR A 171 10.30 -2.93 7.81
CA TYR A 171 10.15 -2.91 9.25
C TYR A 171 10.23 -4.33 9.81
N GLU A 172 10.92 -4.48 10.93
CA GLU A 172 10.80 -5.66 11.77
C GLU A 172 9.56 -5.54 12.65
N ILE A 173 8.80 -6.62 12.78
CA ILE A 173 7.58 -6.67 13.61
C ILE A 173 7.97 -7.16 14.99
N GLY A 174 7.73 -6.35 16.01
CA GLY A 174 7.92 -6.71 17.41
C GLY A 174 7.07 -7.93 17.79
N ALA A 175 7.71 -9.04 18.11
CA ALA A 175 7.06 -10.35 18.29
C ALA A 175 5.98 -10.36 19.40
N ALA A 176 6.11 -9.51 20.41
CA ALA A 176 5.17 -9.41 21.54
C ALA A 176 4.07 -8.36 21.31
N THR A 177 4.35 -7.29 20.56
CA THR A 177 3.51 -6.09 20.46
C THR A 177 2.93 -5.84 19.08
N GLY A 178 3.51 -6.42 18.04
CA GLY A 178 3.18 -6.09 16.65
C GLY A 178 3.74 -4.75 16.17
N GLU A 179 4.56 -4.08 16.98
CA GLU A 179 5.13 -2.78 16.63
C GLU A 179 6.03 -2.89 15.40
N PRO A 180 5.78 -2.13 14.32
CA PRO A 180 6.68 -2.08 13.17
C PRO A 180 7.86 -1.14 13.47
N VAL A 181 9.08 -1.70 13.53
CA VAL A 181 10.33 -0.96 13.78
C VAL A 181 11.10 -0.85 12.48
N PRO A 182 11.39 0.35 11.97
CA PRO A 182 12.08 0.51 10.69
C PRO A 182 13.52 -0.02 10.75
N ILE A 183 13.89 -0.83 9.75
CA ILE A 183 15.23 -1.45 9.66
C ILE A 183 15.96 -1.13 8.35
N GLN A 184 15.23 -0.69 7.31
CA GLN A 184 15.82 -0.31 6.03
C GLN A 184 14.89 0.60 5.23
N HIS A 185 15.49 1.53 4.47
CA HIS A 185 14.88 2.14 3.28
C HIS A 185 15.80 1.87 2.09
N ILE A 186 15.25 1.39 0.97
CA ILE A 186 16.01 1.04 -0.22
C ILE A 186 15.31 1.58 -1.47
N ASP A 187 16.09 2.08 -2.43
CA ASP A 187 15.59 2.56 -3.71
C ASP A 187 14.88 1.43 -4.48
N THR A 188 13.75 1.71 -5.11
CA THR A 188 13.03 0.72 -5.93
C THR A 188 13.66 0.52 -7.31
N HIS A 189 14.68 1.28 -7.67
CA HIS A 189 15.37 1.28 -8.97
C HIS A 189 14.49 1.66 -10.17
N GLY A 190 13.45 2.44 -9.92
CA GLY A 190 12.55 2.98 -10.93
C GLY A 190 11.68 4.10 -10.37
N ILE A 191 10.73 4.58 -11.18
CA ILE A 191 9.87 5.69 -10.80
C ILE A 191 8.43 5.22 -10.75
N HIS A 192 7.68 5.69 -9.75
CA HIS A 192 6.27 5.38 -9.54
C HIS A 192 6.02 3.87 -9.36
N CYS A 193 6.68 3.27 -8.36
CA CYS A 193 6.40 1.90 -7.94
C CYS A 193 4.98 1.85 -7.36
N ARG A 194 4.00 1.39 -8.15
CA ARG A 194 2.60 1.34 -7.73
C ARG A 194 2.29 0.12 -6.88
N THR A 195 2.93 -1.00 -7.21
CA THR A 195 2.70 -2.28 -6.54
C THR A 195 3.99 -3.06 -6.44
N PHE A 196 4.07 -3.89 -5.44
CA PHE A 196 5.08 -4.93 -5.31
C PHE A 196 4.41 -6.20 -4.75
N HIS A 197 5.09 -7.31 -4.83
CA HIS A 197 4.64 -8.54 -4.20
C HIS A 197 5.83 -9.36 -3.69
N ILE A 198 5.60 -10.11 -2.61
CA ILE A 198 6.56 -11.07 -2.06
C ILE A 198 6.18 -12.45 -2.58
N ASP A 199 7.15 -13.22 -3.04
CA ASP A 199 6.89 -14.59 -3.46
C ASP A 199 6.44 -15.47 -2.27
N PRO A 200 5.66 -16.52 -2.50
CA PRO A 200 5.15 -17.36 -1.41
C PRO A 200 6.24 -17.99 -0.54
N SER A 201 7.47 -18.17 -1.05
CA SER A 201 8.60 -18.66 -0.25
C SER A 201 9.19 -17.61 0.70
N GLY A 202 8.85 -16.34 0.50
CA GLY A 202 9.38 -15.23 1.28
C GLY A 202 10.83 -14.85 0.94
N ARG A 203 11.42 -15.35 -0.15
CA ARG A 203 12.83 -15.08 -0.48
C ARG A 203 13.03 -14.00 -1.52
N MET A 204 11.97 -13.58 -2.18
CA MET A 204 12.02 -12.62 -3.27
C MET A 204 10.90 -11.61 -3.17
N LEU A 205 11.22 -10.35 -3.48
CA LEU A 205 10.27 -9.27 -3.68
C LEU A 205 10.44 -8.72 -5.08
N VAL A 206 9.34 -8.48 -5.78
CA VAL A 206 9.34 -7.81 -7.09
C VAL A 206 8.55 -6.52 -6.99
N ALA A 207 9.18 -5.40 -7.33
CA ALA A 207 8.57 -4.07 -7.38
C ALA A 207 8.27 -3.68 -8.84
N ALA A 208 7.05 -3.18 -9.09
CA ALA A 208 6.59 -2.83 -10.44
C ALA A 208 6.41 -1.32 -10.60
N HIS A 209 7.16 -0.74 -11.55
CA HIS A 209 7.09 0.66 -11.95
C HIS A 209 6.18 0.78 -13.15
N ILE A 210 5.06 1.47 -12.97
CA ILE A 210 3.86 1.29 -13.82
C ILE A 210 3.97 1.83 -15.23
N MET A 211 4.83 2.81 -15.48
CA MET A 211 4.93 3.52 -16.76
C MET A 211 6.32 4.10 -17.00
N ALA A 212 6.62 4.37 -18.25
CA ALA A 212 7.81 5.12 -18.61
C ALA A 212 7.68 6.58 -18.17
N MET A 213 8.76 7.14 -17.61
CA MET A 213 8.79 8.51 -17.08
C MET A 213 9.97 9.30 -17.67
N PRO A 214 9.74 10.48 -18.26
CA PRO A 214 10.83 11.35 -18.70
C PRO A 214 11.49 11.98 -17.46
N VAL A 215 12.82 11.94 -17.42
CA VAL A 215 13.64 12.54 -16.37
C VAL A 215 14.65 13.51 -16.98
N ARG A 216 15.09 14.48 -16.17
CA ARG A 216 16.21 15.36 -16.53
C ARG A 216 17.53 14.65 -16.23
N ASP A 217 18.44 14.67 -17.20
CA ASP A 217 19.76 14.07 -17.07
C ASP A 217 20.79 15.01 -17.72
N ALA A 218 21.65 15.65 -16.91
CA ALA A 218 22.72 16.54 -17.35
C ALA A 218 22.32 17.57 -18.43
N GLY A 219 21.11 18.14 -18.34
CA GLY A 219 20.59 19.12 -19.32
C GLY A 219 19.83 18.52 -20.50
N ALA A 220 19.89 17.21 -20.70
CA ALA A 220 19.06 16.46 -21.64
C ALA A 220 17.82 15.84 -20.95
N SER A 221 16.93 15.30 -21.73
CA SER A 221 15.82 14.47 -21.23
C SER A 221 16.08 13.04 -21.66
N ARG A 222 16.00 12.09 -20.71
CA ARG A 222 15.95 10.66 -21.01
C ARG A 222 14.68 10.05 -20.45
N THR A 223 14.29 8.91 -20.95
CA THR A 223 13.15 8.16 -20.42
C THR A 223 13.65 7.04 -19.51
N VAL A 224 13.09 6.98 -18.28
CA VAL A 224 13.20 5.80 -17.42
C VAL A 224 12.01 4.90 -17.78
N PRO A 225 12.25 3.66 -18.26
CA PRO A 225 11.17 2.78 -18.69
C PRO A 225 10.34 2.27 -17.51
N ALA A 226 9.13 1.80 -17.81
CA ALA A 226 8.42 0.91 -16.91
C ALA A 226 9.27 -0.33 -16.65
N SER A 227 9.21 -0.91 -15.46
CA SER A 227 10.13 -2.00 -15.13
C SER A 227 9.67 -2.85 -13.94
N LEU A 228 10.25 -4.04 -13.86
CA LEU A 228 10.19 -4.93 -12.71
C LEU A 228 11.57 -4.95 -12.05
N ALA A 229 11.67 -4.51 -10.80
CA ALA A 229 12.89 -4.60 -10.00
C ALA A 229 12.77 -5.77 -9.02
N VAL A 230 13.77 -6.63 -9.02
CA VAL A 230 13.82 -7.86 -8.23
C VAL A 230 14.79 -7.68 -7.08
N PHE A 231 14.34 -8.05 -5.89
CA PHE A 231 15.12 -8.03 -4.65
C PHE A 231 15.15 -9.42 -4.03
N ARG A 232 16.28 -9.79 -3.45
CA ARG A 232 16.36 -10.92 -2.51
C ARG A 232 15.97 -10.42 -1.13
N ILE A 233 15.28 -11.25 -0.36
CA ILE A 233 14.96 -11.00 1.03
C ILE A 233 15.91 -11.83 1.88
N GLY A 234 16.69 -11.16 2.73
CA GLY A 234 17.59 -11.81 3.68
C GLY A 234 16.85 -12.37 4.90
N ASP A 235 17.52 -13.20 5.69
CA ASP A 235 16.96 -13.76 6.93
C ASP A 235 16.67 -12.68 7.99
N ASP A 236 17.32 -11.52 7.87
CA ASP A 236 17.09 -10.31 8.67
C ASP A 236 15.97 -9.41 8.09
N GLY A 237 15.29 -9.87 7.04
CA GLY A 237 14.20 -9.15 6.36
C GLY A 237 14.65 -8.04 5.42
N LYS A 238 15.94 -7.70 5.38
CA LYS A 238 16.43 -6.65 4.49
C LYS A 238 16.42 -7.08 3.04
N LEU A 239 16.32 -6.09 2.18
CA LEU A 239 16.27 -6.27 0.75
C LEU A 239 17.63 -5.99 0.13
N ASP A 240 18.08 -6.91 -0.73
CA ASP A 240 19.22 -6.75 -1.60
C ASP A 240 18.77 -6.70 -3.04
N TYR A 241 19.08 -5.60 -3.73
CA TYR A 241 18.76 -5.45 -5.15
C TYR A 241 19.49 -6.51 -5.99
N ALA A 242 18.73 -7.26 -6.79
CA ALA A 242 19.29 -8.30 -7.64
C ALA A 242 19.41 -7.86 -9.11
N ARG A 243 18.32 -7.38 -9.69
CA ARG A 243 18.27 -6.94 -11.09
C ARG A 243 16.98 -6.21 -11.43
N LYS A 244 16.96 -5.58 -12.58
CA LYS A 244 15.79 -4.92 -13.15
C LYS A 244 15.53 -5.42 -14.57
N TYR A 245 14.26 -5.53 -14.91
CA TYR A 245 13.78 -5.82 -16.26
C TYR A 245 12.95 -4.64 -16.74
N ASP A 246 13.36 -4.01 -17.82
CA ASP A 246 12.56 -2.99 -18.48
C ASP A 246 11.40 -3.65 -19.21
N VAL A 247 10.23 -3.03 -19.16
CA VAL A 247 8.99 -3.54 -19.74
C VAL A 247 8.45 -2.50 -20.72
N ASP A 248 8.27 -2.90 -21.96
CA ASP A 248 7.56 -2.06 -22.92
C ASP A 248 6.06 -2.14 -22.66
N VAL A 249 5.50 -1.06 -22.16
CA VAL A 249 4.06 -0.93 -21.90
C VAL A 249 3.34 -0.13 -23.00
N GLY A 250 4.08 0.39 -23.98
CA GLY A 250 3.52 1.29 -24.99
C GLY A 250 2.85 2.51 -24.34
N ASN A 251 1.58 2.74 -24.68
CA ASN A 251 0.74 3.80 -24.10
C ASN A 251 -0.13 3.32 -22.90
N LYS A 252 0.14 2.12 -22.38
CA LYS A 252 -0.60 1.50 -21.25
C LYS A 252 0.20 1.60 -19.96
N THR A 253 -0.30 0.99 -18.89
CA THR A 253 0.36 0.93 -17.58
C THR A 253 0.28 -0.47 -17.00
N MET A 254 1.30 -0.88 -16.26
CA MET A 254 1.26 -2.07 -15.39
C MET A 254 0.52 -1.72 -14.10
N PHE A 255 -0.78 -1.84 -14.10
CA PHE A 255 -1.60 -1.33 -13.00
C PHE A 255 -1.48 -2.15 -11.72
N TRP A 256 -1.38 -3.46 -11.84
CA TRP A 256 -1.31 -4.40 -10.74
C TRP A 256 -0.44 -5.60 -11.08
N MET A 257 0.21 -6.18 -10.08
CA MET A 257 0.93 -7.46 -10.18
C MET A 257 0.71 -8.30 -8.93
N GLY A 258 0.86 -9.61 -9.08
CA GLY A 258 0.87 -10.58 -7.99
C GLY A 258 1.80 -11.74 -8.35
N MET A 259 2.23 -12.48 -7.34
CA MET A 259 3.02 -13.72 -7.50
C MET A 259 2.25 -14.86 -6.86
N VAL A 260 2.28 -16.02 -7.51
CA VAL A 260 1.63 -17.26 -7.05
C VAL A 260 2.64 -18.38 -7.03
N GLY A 261 2.47 -19.33 -6.11
CA GLY A 261 3.19 -20.59 -6.15
C GLY A 261 2.70 -21.44 -7.33
N VAL A 262 3.58 -22.15 -7.94
CA VAL A 262 3.32 -23.16 -8.97
C VAL A 262 3.70 -24.53 -8.43
#